data_cdc897c9f7d6292877c4c1d06760eae8
#
_entry.id   cdc897c9f7d6292877c4c1d06760eae8
#
_cell.length_a   1.000
_cell.length_b   1.000
_cell.length_c   1.000
_cell.angle_alpha   90.00
_cell.angle_beta   90.00
_cell.angle_gamma   90.00
#
_symmetry.space_group_name_H-M   'P 1'
#
loop_
_entity.id
_entity.type
_entity.pdbx_description
1 polymer ?
#
loop_
_entity_poly.entity_id
_entity_poly.type
_entity_poly.pdbx_seq_one_letter_code
_entity_poly.pdbx_strand_id
1 'polypeptide(L)'
;VGPLFLREAGAGRSLLEPVLRTARARTAVGALPFVLNLIARDQATTDRWAIAEATYQEAIGLARESGQRTELTFGLAGLAWLQARRGREQECRGCAAEALRLSAELGMGLHEIWATAALGELELGLGAAAGAAGHFERLQRLLADHGITDVDLSPGADLVDAYLRLGRHDAAQRVAAQFVAAAVAKGQPWSLARAFRCQGLLADSERGFAEAFEQAVVQHALTPDSFEAARTRLAYGGRLRRARNRVLAREQLRAAAEVFERLDARPWADRAHAELAATGETRRLRDPSSLGGLTPQELQIAVLLTGGKTTREAAAALFLSPKTVEYHLRHVYQKLGIHSRDELALLLAAQGVPAGDRPGT
;
A
#
# COMPACT_ATOMS: atom_id res chain seq x y z
N VAL A 1 10.08 -10.50 -15.04
CA VAL A 1 10.69 -9.59 -14.05
C VAL A 1 10.65 -8.14 -14.55
N GLY A 2 10.87 -7.86 -15.86
CA GLY A 2 10.85 -6.52 -16.44
C GLY A 2 9.64 -5.66 -16.05
N PRO A 3 8.37 -6.12 -16.20
CA PRO A 3 7.20 -5.33 -15.83
C PRO A 3 7.15 -4.89 -14.38
N LEU A 4 7.72 -5.67 -13.46
CA LEU A 4 7.80 -5.30 -12.04
C LEU A 4 8.74 -4.14 -11.75
N PHE A 5 9.86 -4.07 -12.50
CA PHE A 5 10.78 -2.95 -12.42
C PHE A 5 10.26 -1.70 -13.12
N LEU A 6 9.41 -1.88 -14.14
CA LEU A 6 8.75 -0.77 -14.83
C LEU A 6 7.48 -0.29 -14.13
N ARG A 7 7.15 -0.82 -12.96
CA ARG A 7 5.92 -0.53 -12.22
C ARG A 7 4.64 -0.80 -13.02
N GLU A 8 4.70 -1.72 -13.98
CA GLU A 8 3.54 -2.24 -14.72
C GLU A 8 2.85 -3.31 -13.87
N ALA A 9 2.27 -2.91 -12.75
CA ALA A 9 1.61 -3.81 -11.83
C ALA A 9 0.41 -4.49 -12.51
N GLY A 10 0.24 -5.79 -12.25
CA GLY A 10 -0.76 -6.64 -12.91
C GLY A 10 -0.23 -7.36 -14.15
N ALA A 11 0.65 -6.75 -14.95
CA ALA A 11 1.28 -7.43 -16.08
C ALA A 11 2.24 -8.53 -15.62
N GLY A 12 3.01 -8.26 -14.55
CA GLY A 12 3.90 -9.26 -13.94
C GLY A 12 3.16 -10.48 -13.45
N ARG A 13 2.00 -10.30 -12.84
CA ARG A 13 1.18 -11.40 -12.31
C ARG A 13 0.66 -12.32 -13.41
N SER A 14 0.14 -11.79 -14.51
CA SER A 14 -0.38 -12.60 -15.61
C SER A 14 0.69 -13.53 -16.22
N LEU A 15 1.95 -13.09 -16.19
CA LEU A 15 3.10 -13.89 -16.63
C LEU A 15 3.53 -14.93 -15.58
N LEU A 16 3.41 -14.60 -14.29
CA LEU A 16 3.92 -15.44 -13.20
C LEU A 16 2.92 -16.47 -12.69
N GLU A 17 1.61 -16.23 -12.79
CA GLU A 17 0.57 -17.19 -12.38
C GLU A 17 0.67 -18.57 -13.07
N PRO A 18 0.92 -18.68 -14.40
CA PRO A 18 1.16 -19.97 -15.04
C PRO A 18 2.42 -20.66 -14.53
N VAL A 19 3.48 -19.89 -14.25
CA VAL A 19 4.73 -20.43 -13.68
C VAL A 19 4.47 -20.99 -12.29
N LEU A 20 3.74 -20.27 -11.45
CA LEU A 20 3.36 -20.72 -10.10
C LEU A 20 2.55 -22.01 -10.14
N ARG A 21 1.54 -22.09 -11.01
CA ARG A 21 0.74 -23.31 -11.18
C ARG A 21 1.60 -24.51 -11.58
N THR A 22 2.52 -24.31 -12.52
CA THR A 22 3.45 -25.35 -12.98
C THR A 22 4.42 -25.77 -11.86
N ALA A 23 4.98 -24.81 -11.12
CA ALA A 23 5.89 -25.09 -10.02
C ALA A 23 5.19 -25.89 -8.88
N ARG A 24 3.95 -25.52 -8.55
CA ARG A 24 3.14 -26.27 -7.57
C ARG A 24 2.79 -27.68 -8.06
N ALA A 25 2.39 -27.83 -9.32
CA ALA A 25 2.05 -29.14 -9.88
C ALA A 25 3.25 -30.10 -9.96
N ARG A 26 4.47 -29.57 -10.12
CA ARG A 26 5.72 -30.34 -10.19
C ARG A 26 6.42 -30.48 -8.86
N THR A 27 5.83 -29.99 -7.77
CA THR A 27 6.44 -29.95 -6.43
C THR A 27 7.85 -29.33 -6.45
N ALA A 28 8.03 -28.31 -7.31
CA ALA A 28 9.31 -27.62 -7.46
C ALA A 28 9.55 -26.61 -6.32
N VAL A 29 9.69 -27.15 -5.10
CA VAL A 29 9.80 -26.38 -3.85
C VAL A 29 10.91 -25.32 -3.91
N GLY A 30 12.00 -25.63 -4.63
CA GLY A 30 13.12 -24.70 -4.78
C GLY A 30 12.81 -23.41 -5.57
N ALA A 31 11.83 -23.41 -6.47
CA ALA A 31 11.47 -22.23 -7.27
C ALA A 31 10.31 -21.43 -6.66
N LEU A 32 9.53 -22.04 -5.77
CA LEU A 32 8.31 -21.42 -5.22
C LEU A 32 8.56 -20.12 -4.47
N PRO A 33 9.53 -19.99 -3.54
CA PRO A 33 9.75 -18.76 -2.80
C PRO A 33 10.04 -17.56 -3.71
N PHE A 34 10.86 -17.74 -4.74
CA PHE A 34 11.18 -16.69 -5.69
C PHE A 34 9.95 -16.21 -6.47
N VAL A 35 9.17 -17.14 -7.03
CA VAL A 35 7.97 -16.82 -7.82
C VAL A 35 6.91 -16.16 -6.93
N LEU A 36 6.70 -16.66 -5.72
CA LEU A 36 5.77 -16.09 -4.76
C LEU A 36 6.16 -14.67 -4.35
N ASN A 37 7.43 -14.41 -4.10
CA ASN A 37 7.94 -13.07 -3.78
C ASN A 37 7.64 -12.05 -4.91
N LEU A 38 7.84 -12.46 -6.18
CA LEU A 38 7.53 -11.61 -7.32
C LEU A 38 6.02 -11.34 -7.43
N ILE A 39 5.19 -12.36 -7.23
CA ILE A 39 3.72 -12.22 -7.23
C ILE A 39 3.27 -11.33 -6.08
N ALA A 40 3.78 -11.54 -4.88
CA ALA A 40 3.46 -10.74 -3.71
C ALA A 40 3.81 -9.26 -3.92
N ARG A 41 4.96 -8.98 -4.56
CA ARG A 41 5.37 -7.61 -4.90
C ARG A 41 4.39 -6.97 -5.90
N ASP A 42 3.98 -7.68 -6.95
CA ASP A 42 2.97 -7.20 -7.89
C ASP A 42 1.63 -6.92 -7.19
N GLN A 43 1.19 -7.82 -6.31
CA GLN A 43 -0.03 -7.65 -5.52
C GLN A 43 0.06 -6.45 -4.56
N ALA A 44 1.23 -6.21 -3.95
CA ALA A 44 1.47 -5.11 -3.01
C ALA A 44 1.51 -3.73 -3.69
N THR A 45 1.80 -3.66 -4.99
CA THR A 45 1.74 -2.43 -5.80
C THR A 45 0.35 -2.14 -6.38
N THR A 46 -0.63 -2.97 -6.04
CA THR A 46 -2.05 -2.81 -6.37
C THR A 46 -2.88 -2.75 -5.10
N ASP A 47 -4.21 -2.78 -5.20
CA ASP A 47 -5.13 -2.80 -4.04
C ASP A 47 -5.26 -4.19 -3.37
N ARG A 48 -4.36 -5.14 -3.66
CA ARG A 48 -4.43 -6.53 -3.20
C ARG A 48 -3.58 -6.80 -1.95
N TRP A 49 -3.53 -5.88 -1.02
CA TRP A 49 -2.61 -5.93 0.12
C TRP A 49 -2.79 -7.12 1.05
N ALA A 50 -4.03 -7.55 1.30
CA ALA A 50 -4.30 -8.73 2.12
C ALA A 50 -3.76 -10.02 1.46
N ILE A 51 -3.92 -10.12 0.13
CA ILE A 51 -3.39 -11.27 -0.64
C ILE A 51 -1.86 -11.19 -0.71
N ALA A 52 -1.30 -10.00 -0.91
CA ALA A 52 0.15 -9.80 -0.93
C ALA A 52 0.80 -10.24 0.39
N GLU A 53 0.20 -9.87 1.53
CA GLU A 53 0.69 -10.28 2.85
C GLU A 53 0.72 -11.80 2.99
N ALA A 54 -0.39 -12.48 2.65
CA ALA A 54 -0.46 -13.94 2.71
C ALA A 54 0.57 -14.60 1.77
N THR A 55 0.75 -14.06 0.57
CA THR A 55 1.71 -14.56 -0.41
C THR A 55 3.16 -14.37 0.07
N TYR A 56 3.50 -13.21 0.67
CA TYR A 56 4.82 -13.02 1.29
C TYR A 56 5.05 -13.98 2.46
N GLN A 57 4.04 -14.20 3.31
CA GLN A 57 4.16 -15.14 4.43
C GLN A 57 4.39 -16.59 3.96
N GLU A 58 3.70 -17.03 2.90
CA GLU A 58 3.93 -18.33 2.26
C GLU A 58 5.37 -18.42 1.72
N ALA A 59 5.83 -17.40 0.98
CA ALA A 59 7.19 -17.35 0.43
C ALA A 59 8.25 -17.42 1.52
N ILE A 60 8.10 -16.65 2.60
CA ILE A 60 8.99 -16.59 3.75
C ILE A 60 9.04 -17.95 4.48
N GLY A 61 7.89 -18.60 4.69
CA GLY A 61 7.81 -19.93 5.31
C GLY A 61 8.58 -20.95 4.50
N LEU A 62 8.29 -21.07 3.20
CA LEU A 62 8.98 -21.99 2.30
C LEU A 62 10.48 -21.72 2.21
N ALA A 63 10.89 -20.44 2.15
CA ALA A 63 12.29 -20.07 2.10
C ALA A 63 13.05 -20.46 3.38
N ARG A 64 12.42 -20.31 4.55
CA ARG A 64 12.98 -20.76 5.84
C ARG A 64 13.11 -22.28 5.92
N GLU A 65 12.06 -23.01 5.55
CA GLU A 65 12.06 -24.48 5.56
C GLU A 65 13.09 -25.08 4.60
N SER A 66 13.30 -24.43 3.43
CA SER A 66 14.25 -24.91 2.42
C SER A 66 15.65 -24.30 2.52
N GLY A 67 15.91 -23.44 3.52
CA GLY A 67 17.21 -22.79 3.72
C GLY A 67 17.59 -21.75 2.66
N GLN A 68 16.64 -21.24 1.89
CA GLN A 68 16.86 -20.29 0.80
C GLN A 68 16.96 -18.85 1.34
N ARG A 69 18.14 -18.49 1.82
CA ARG A 69 18.37 -17.23 2.53
C ARG A 69 18.17 -15.98 1.64
N THR A 70 18.44 -16.07 0.35
CA THR A 70 18.22 -14.98 -0.62
C THR A 70 16.74 -14.67 -0.77
N GLU A 71 15.94 -15.70 -1.00
CA GLU A 71 14.47 -15.58 -1.16
C GLU A 71 13.80 -15.17 0.14
N LEU A 72 14.31 -15.64 1.28
CA LEU A 72 13.90 -15.20 2.60
C LEU A 72 14.11 -13.68 2.76
N THR A 73 15.30 -13.19 2.40
CA THR A 73 15.63 -11.76 2.49
C THR A 73 14.72 -10.92 1.59
N PHE A 74 14.44 -11.39 0.38
CA PHE A 74 13.50 -10.76 -0.53
C PHE A 74 12.09 -10.65 0.07
N GLY A 75 11.55 -11.76 0.56
CA GLY A 75 10.22 -11.80 1.17
C GLY A 75 10.10 -10.88 2.38
N LEU A 76 11.09 -10.91 3.27
CA LEU A 76 11.14 -10.05 4.45
C LEU A 76 11.17 -8.56 4.10
N ALA A 77 12.02 -8.15 3.14
CA ALA A 77 12.09 -6.75 2.71
C ALA A 77 10.78 -6.28 2.04
N GLY A 78 10.15 -7.16 1.23
CA GLY A 78 8.86 -6.89 0.60
C GLY A 78 7.71 -6.79 1.61
N LEU A 79 7.67 -7.70 2.59
CA LEU A 79 6.67 -7.68 3.65
C LEU A 79 6.87 -6.46 4.55
N ALA A 80 8.11 -6.10 4.91
CA ALA A 80 8.40 -4.90 5.68
C ALA A 80 7.82 -3.64 5.00
N TRP A 81 8.00 -3.53 3.68
CA TRP A 81 7.46 -2.41 2.92
C TRP A 81 5.92 -2.36 2.94
N LEU A 82 5.24 -3.50 2.83
CA LEU A 82 3.79 -3.57 2.92
C LEU A 82 3.29 -3.18 4.32
N GLN A 83 3.96 -3.67 5.38
CA GLN A 83 3.62 -3.35 6.76
C GLN A 83 3.88 -1.88 7.09
N ALA A 84 4.91 -1.26 6.49
CA ALA A 84 5.19 0.17 6.60
C ALA A 84 4.01 1.02 6.13
N ARG A 85 3.46 0.72 4.97
CA ARG A 85 2.31 1.42 4.39
C ARG A 85 1.04 1.28 5.23
N ARG A 86 0.87 0.13 5.91
CA ARG A 86 -0.22 -0.13 6.85
C ARG A 86 -0.01 0.50 8.22
N GLY A 87 1.21 0.94 8.53
CA GLY A 87 1.58 1.46 9.84
C GLY A 87 1.71 0.38 10.92
N ARG A 88 1.94 -0.87 10.52
CA ARG A 88 2.20 -1.99 11.45
C ARG A 88 3.66 -1.95 11.86
N GLU A 89 3.94 -1.11 12.85
CA GLU A 89 5.31 -0.73 13.23
C GLU A 89 6.16 -1.93 13.63
N GLN A 90 5.69 -2.77 14.55
CA GLN A 90 6.47 -3.87 15.09
C GLN A 90 6.81 -4.90 14.01
N GLU A 91 5.83 -5.27 13.19
CA GLU A 91 5.99 -6.21 12.09
C GLU A 91 6.95 -5.67 11.01
N CYS A 92 6.80 -4.39 10.65
CA CYS A 92 7.71 -3.74 9.70
C CYS A 92 9.15 -3.74 10.23
N ARG A 93 9.37 -3.27 11.45
CA ARG A 93 10.72 -3.21 12.05
C ARG A 93 11.34 -4.60 12.22
N GLY A 94 10.56 -5.60 12.62
CA GLY A 94 11.02 -6.98 12.75
C GLY A 94 11.48 -7.57 11.41
N CYS A 95 10.65 -7.47 10.38
CA CYS A 95 10.99 -7.93 9.03
C CYS A 95 12.17 -7.16 8.44
N ALA A 96 12.21 -5.84 8.60
CA ALA A 96 13.31 -4.99 8.09
C ALA A 96 14.63 -5.32 8.79
N ALA A 97 14.64 -5.51 10.11
CA ALA A 97 15.85 -5.85 10.86
C ALA A 97 16.43 -7.20 10.42
N GLU A 98 15.58 -8.23 10.26
CA GLU A 98 16.02 -9.54 9.76
C GLU A 98 16.53 -9.43 8.32
N ALA A 99 15.84 -8.70 7.45
CA ALA A 99 16.27 -8.48 6.06
C ALA A 99 17.63 -7.76 5.98
N LEU A 100 17.82 -6.70 6.78
CA LEU A 100 19.09 -5.95 6.81
C LEU A 100 20.25 -6.81 7.29
N ARG A 101 20.05 -7.62 8.34
CA ARG A 101 21.06 -8.54 8.83
C ARG A 101 21.45 -9.57 7.77
N LEU A 102 20.47 -10.22 7.12
CA LEU A 102 20.72 -11.18 6.05
C LEU A 102 21.37 -10.52 4.83
N SER A 103 20.94 -9.31 4.46
CA SER A 103 21.54 -8.55 3.36
C SER A 103 23.05 -8.28 3.59
N ALA A 104 23.40 -7.90 4.81
CA ALA A 104 24.79 -7.68 5.19
C ALA A 104 25.64 -8.97 5.14
N GLU A 105 25.08 -10.08 5.65
CA GLU A 105 25.76 -11.40 5.64
C GLU A 105 25.96 -11.96 4.23
N LEU A 106 25.03 -11.66 3.30
CA LEU A 106 25.02 -12.21 1.94
C LEU A 106 25.55 -11.22 0.87
N GLY A 107 25.86 -9.99 1.25
CA GLY A 107 26.29 -8.95 0.31
C GLY A 107 25.19 -8.50 -0.66
N MET A 108 23.93 -8.45 -0.20
CA MET A 108 22.75 -8.23 -1.06
C MET A 108 22.27 -6.78 -1.03
N GLY A 109 22.95 -5.86 -1.71
CA GLY A 109 22.67 -4.42 -1.67
C GLY A 109 21.24 -4.04 -2.05
N LEU A 110 20.63 -4.70 -3.04
CA LEU A 110 19.24 -4.38 -3.45
C LEU A 110 18.22 -4.62 -2.34
N HIS A 111 18.38 -5.66 -1.54
CA HIS A 111 17.47 -5.97 -0.45
C HIS A 111 17.70 -5.05 0.75
N GLU A 112 18.92 -4.60 0.97
CA GLU A 112 19.22 -3.52 1.94
C GLU A 112 18.53 -2.22 1.55
N ILE A 113 18.56 -1.86 0.27
CA ILE A 113 17.85 -0.70 -0.29
C ILE A 113 16.34 -0.81 0.02
N TRP A 114 15.71 -1.94 -0.25
CA TRP A 114 14.27 -2.12 -0.02
C TRP A 114 13.88 -2.11 1.45
N ALA A 115 14.65 -2.75 2.31
CA ALA A 115 14.41 -2.74 3.76
C ALA A 115 14.59 -1.32 4.35
N THR A 116 15.59 -0.58 3.87
CA THR A 116 15.82 0.82 4.27
C THR A 116 14.69 1.73 3.79
N ALA A 117 14.19 1.52 2.56
CA ALA A 117 13.02 2.24 2.04
C ALA A 117 11.77 1.97 2.88
N ALA A 118 11.54 0.72 3.30
CA ALA A 118 10.42 0.35 4.15
C ALA A 118 10.43 1.11 5.49
N LEU A 119 11.58 1.20 6.14
CA LEU A 119 11.73 1.97 7.38
C LEU A 119 11.46 3.46 7.17
N GLY A 120 11.93 4.04 6.08
CA GLY A 120 11.63 5.44 5.73
C GLY A 120 10.14 5.69 5.49
N GLU A 121 9.45 4.81 4.75
CA GLU A 121 8.00 4.90 4.52
C GLU A 121 7.21 4.73 5.82
N LEU A 122 7.63 3.83 6.72
CA LEU A 122 7.03 3.66 8.04
C LEU A 122 7.08 4.96 8.84
N GLU A 123 8.28 5.52 9.02
CA GLU A 123 8.49 6.76 9.77
C GLU A 123 7.67 7.93 9.18
N LEU A 124 7.62 8.02 7.85
CA LEU A 124 6.84 9.05 7.16
C LEU A 124 5.34 8.90 7.42
N GLY A 125 4.84 7.66 7.40
CA GLY A 125 3.45 7.32 7.70
C GLY A 125 3.08 7.64 9.14
N LEU A 126 3.93 7.29 10.09
CA LEU A 126 3.76 7.56 11.53
C LEU A 126 3.95 9.04 11.88
N GLY A 127 4.36 9.89 10.93
CA GLY A 127 4.57 11.32 11.16
C GLY A 127 5.94 11.68 11.72
N ALA A 128 6.84 10.73 11.90
CA ALA A 128 8.20 10.93 12.41
C ALA A 128 9.13 11.43 11.29
N ALA A 129 8.94 12.67 10.85
CA ALA A 129 9.61 13.24 9.66
C ALA A 129 11.15 13.21 9.77
N ALA A 130 11.73 13.36 10.96
CA ALA A 130 13.18 13.31 11.17
C ALA A 130 13.73 11.89 10.94
N GLY A 131 13.05 10.86 11.47
CA GLY A 131 13.38 9.46 11.22
C GLY A 131 13.26 9.09 9.74
N ALA A 132 12.16 9.52 9.09
CA ALA A 132 11.95 9.32 7.67
C ALA A 132 13.08 9.94 6.83
N ALA A 133 13.45 11.19 7.10
CA ALA A 133 14.54 11.86 6.40
C ALA A 133 15.87 11.10 6.58
N GLY A 134 16.19 10.64 7.80
CA GLY A 134 17.41 9.88 8.06
C GLY A 134 17.50 8.57 7.26
N HIS A 135 16.40 7.81 7.19
CA HIS A 135 16.33 6.58 6.39
C HIS A 135 16.42 6.87 4.89
N PHE A 136 15.73 7.89 4.39
CA PHE A 136 15.76 8.23 2.97
C PHE A 136 17.09 8.83 2.53
N GLU A 137 17.76 9.61 3.38
CA GLU A 137 19.13 10.08 3.14
C GLU A 137 20.13 8.90 3.08
N ARG A 138 19.97 7.89 3.97
CA ARG A 138 20.73 6.64 3.90
C ARG A 138 20.44 5.91 2.59
N LEU A 139 19.16 5.80 2.20
CA LEU A 139 18.77 5.16 0.95
C LEU A 139 19.39 5.84 -0.27
N GLN A 140 19.46 7.17 -0.31
CA GLN A 140 20.15 7.89 -1.40
C GLN A 140 21.63 7.52 -1.49
N ARG A 141 22.30 7.41 -0.34
CA ARG A 141 23.73 6.97 -0.31
C ARG A 141 23.87 5.53 -0.83
N LEU A 142 23.04 4.59 -0.36
CA LEU A 142 23.07 3.21 -0.82
C LEU A 142 22.85 3.10 -2.34
N LEU A 143 21.89 3.85 -2.89
CA LEU A 143 21.67 3.88 -4.34
C LEU A 143 22.90 4.39 -5.09
N ALA A 144 23.55 5.44 -4.60
CA ALA A 144 24.76 6.00 -5.20
C ALA A 144 25.94 5.01 -5.11
N ASP A 145 26.16 4.38 -3.95
CA ASP A 145 27.23 3.40 -3.73
C ASP A 145 27.10 2.17 -4.64
N HIS A 146 25.88 1.79 -4.98
CA HIS A 146 25.58 0.70 -5.93
C HIS A 146 25.43 1.15 -7.39
N GLY A 147 25.63 2.44 -7.71
CA GLY A 147 25.48 2.97 -9.07
C GLY A 147 24.04 2.88 -9.62
N ILE A 148 23.04 2.83 -8.75
CA ILE A 148 21.63 2.71 -9.14
C ILE A 148 21.05 4.11 -9.33
N THR A 149 20.70 4.43 -10.57
CA THR A 149 20.18 5.75 -10.97
C THR A 149 18.67 5.73 -11.30
N ASP A 150 18.01 4.58 -11.17
CA ASP A 150 16.58 4.46 -11.48
C ASP A 150 15.73 5.31 -10.53
N VAL A 151 15.01 6.28 -11.11
CA VAL A 151 14.17 7.23 -10.37
C VAL A 151 13.03 6.53 -9.60
N ASP A 152 12.59 5.35 -10.02
CA ASP A 152 11.54 4.60 -9.33
C ASP A 152 12.01 4.02 -7.99
N LEU A 153 13.32 3.85 -7.81
CA LEU A 153 13.93 3.46 -6.54
C LEU A 153 14.34 4.67 -5.69
N SER A 154 14.33 5.86 -6.27
CA SER A 154 14.72 7.10 -5.58
C SER A 154 13.68 7.47 -4.50
N PRO A 155 14.13 7.80 -3.29
CA PRO A 155 13.27 8.35 -2.24
C PRO A 155 12.96 9.83 -2.42
N GLY A 156 13.32 10.44 -3.55
CA GLY A 156 13.28 11.90 -3.74
C GLY A 156 11.93 12.53 -3.39
N ALA A 157 10.83 11.96 -3.85
CA ALA A 157 9.49 12.49 -3.55
C ALA A 157 9.13 12.37 -2.06
N ASP A 158 9.58 11.33 -1.38
CA ASP A 158 9.33 11.11 0.06
C ASP A 158 10.22 12.00 0.92
N LEU A 159 11.48 12.24 0.47
CA LEU A 159 12.37 13.23 1.08
C LEU A 159 11.81 14.64 0.99
N VAL A 160 11.19 15.02 -0.13
CA VAL A 160 10.51 16.32 -0.26
C VAL A 160 9.42 16.45 0.80
N ASP A 161 8.56 15.45 0.97
CA ASP A 161 7.52 15.46 2.03
C ASP A 161 8.14 15.56 3.43
N ALA A 162 9.16 14.74 3.73
CA ALA A 162 9.84 14.75 5.02
C ALA A 162 10.52 16.10 5.30
N TYR A 163 11.25 16.66 4.35
CA TYR A 163 11.93 17.96 4.51
C TYR A 163 10.95 19.12 4.69
N LEU A 164 9.83 19.13 3.96
CA LEU A 164 8.80 20.16 4.13
C LEU A 164 8.18 20.11 5.52
N ARG A 165 7.94 18.91 6.07
CA ARG A 165 7.46 18.75 7.46
C ARG A 165 8.48 19.21 8.50
N LEU A 166 9.78 19.14 8.17
CA LEU A 166 10.87 19.65 9.03
C LEU A 166 11.18 21.13 8.81
N GLY A 167 10.49 21.82 7.91
CA GLY A 167 10.79 23.21 7.57
C GLY A 167 12.08 23.40 6.75
N ARG A 168 12.65 22.33 6.20
CA ARG A 168 13.89 22.36 5.40
C ARG A 168 13.58 22.65 3.92
N HIS A 169 13.03 23.82 3.63
CA HIS A 169 12.52 24.20 2.29
C HIS A 169 13.59 24.14 1.21
N ASP A 170 14.78 24.68 1.45
CA ASP A 170 15.87 24.69 0.45
C ASP A 170 16.33 23.26 0.09
N ALA A 171 16.38 22.36 1.09
CA ALA A 171 16.72 20.96 0.85
C ALA A 171 15.62 20.26 0.04
N ALA A 172 14.37 20.52 0.35
CA ALA A 172 13.23 20.01 -0.40
C ALA A 172 13.27 20.46 -1.86
N GLN A 173 13.54 21.75 -2.13
CA GLN A 173 13.64 22.29 -3.50
C GLN A 173 14.78 21.62 -4.29
N ARG A 174 15.97 21.46 -3.70
CA ARG A 174 17.10 20.80 -4.37
C ARG A 174 16.79 19.34 -4.74
N VAL A 175 16.23 18.59 -3.82
CA VAL A 175 15.85 17.18 -4.05
C VAL A 175 14.73 17.08 -5.07
N ALA A 176 13.73 17.94 -5.00
CA ALA A 176 12.64 17.98 -5.96
C ALA A 176 13.15 18.28 -7.39
N ALA A 177 14.05 19.23 -7.57
CA ALA A 177 14.60 19.57 -8.88
C ALA A 177 15.27 18.36 -9.53
N GLN A 178 16.10 17.64 -8.78
CA GLN A 178 16.78 16.42 -9.26
C GLN A 178 15.78 15.31 -9.59
N PHE A 179 14.83 15.06 -8.68
CA PHE A 179 13.82 14.02 -8.87
C PHE A 179 12.91 14.30 -10.07
N VAL A 180 12.44 15.54 -10.23
CA VAL A 180 11.59 15.97 -11.36
C VAL A 180 12.35 15.78 -12.67
N ALA A 181 13.60 16.22 -12.76
CA ALA A 181 14.41 16.06 -13.97
C ALA A 181 14.57 14.57 -14.36
N ALA A 182 14.85 13.71 -13.40
CA ALA A 182 14.99 12.27 -13.64
C ALA A 182 13.64 11.62 -14.03
N ALA A 183 12.52 12.03 -13.39
CA ALA A 183 11.19 11.52 -13.70
C ALA A 183 10.74 11.91 -15.10
N VAL A 184 11.00 13.15 -15.51
CA VAL A 184 10.71 13.64 -16.87
C VAL A 184 11.54 12.88 -17.89
N ALA A 185 12.83 12.68 -17.64
CA ALA A 185 13.71 11.94 -18.54
C ALA A 185 13.27 10.47 -18.71
N LYS A 186 12.72 9.84 -17.65
CA LYS A 186 12.18 8.47 -17.69
C LYS A 186 10.83 8.40 -18.40
N GLY A 187 9.94 9.39 -18.20
CA GLY A 187 8.63 9.48 -18.82
C GLY A 187 7.59 8.46 -18.31
N GLN A 188 7.86 7.76 -17.22
CA GLN A 188 6.93 6.77 -16.66
C GLN A 188 5.82 7.46 -15.83
N PRO A 189 4.53 7.08 -16.00
CA PRO A 189 3.42 7.71 -15.29
C PRO A 189 3.58 7.71 -13.77
N TRP A 190 4.09 6.63 -13.18
CA TRP A 190 4.28 6.52 -11.73
C TRP A 190 5.29 7.54 -11.18
N SER A 191 6.44 7.69 -11.83
CA SER A 191 7.46 8.68 -11.43
C SER A 191 7.01 10.11 -11.74
N LEU A 192 6.36 10.34 -12.91
CA LEU A 192 5.80 11.63 -13.26
C LEU A 192 4.74 12.12 -12.27
N ALA A 193 3.83 11.25 -11.83
CA ALA A 193 2.84 11.60 -10.83
C ALA A 193 3.46 12.09 -9.51
N ARG A 194 4.51 11.41 -9.05
CA ARG A 194 5.25 11.78 -7.84
C ARG A 194 6.04 13.08 -8.03
N ALA A 195 6.59 13.30 -9.23
CA ALA A 195 7.28 14.53 -9.58
C ALA A 195 6.32 15.74 -9.58
N PHE A 196 5.15 15.61 -10.19
CA PHE A 196 4.10 16.65 -10.16
C PHE A 196 3.59 16.89 -8.72
N ARG A 197 3.49 15.84 -7.88
CA ARG A 197 3.20 16.03 -6.45
C ARG A 197 4.26 16.90 -5.77
N CYS A 198 5.55 16.68 -6.03
CA CYS A 198 6.61 17.52 -5.48
C CYS A 198 6.48 18.97 -5.94
N GLN A 199 6.20 19.21 -7.22
CA GLN A 199 5.97 20.56 -7.75
C GLN A 199 4.76 21.22 -7.08
N GLY A 200 3.65 20.49 -6.92
CA GLY A 200 2.46 21.00 -6.21
C GLY A 200 2.70 21.32 -4.74
N LEU A 201 3.55 20.54 -4.06
CA LEU A 201 3.94 20.81 -2.67
C LEU A 201 4.78 22.07 -2.52
N LEU A 202 5.64 22.38 -3.49
CA LEU A 202 6.61 23.48 -3.47
C LEU A 202 6.14 24.75 -4.17
N ALA A 203 5.05 24.69 -4.95
CA ALA A 203 4.56 25.84 -5.68
C ALA A 203 4.11 26.98 -4.76
N ASP A 204 4.44 28.22 -5.09
CA ASP A 204 4.13 29.40 -4.29
C ASP A 204 2.69 29.91 -4.52
N SER A 205 2.15 29.73 -5.72
CA SER A 205 0.82 30.23 -6.09
C SER A 205 -0.25 29.13 -6.05
N GLU A 206 -1.51 29.54 -5.80
CA GLU A 206 -2.66 28.62 -5.82
C GLU A 206 -2.84 27.98 -7.19
N ARG A 207 -2.74 28.76 -8.26
CA ARG A 207 -2.80 28.25 -9.62
C ARG A 207 -1.70 27.23 -9.90
N GLY A 208 -0.45 27.53 -9.51
CA GLY A 208 0.69 26.65 -9.75
C GLY A 208 0.57 25.31 -9.03
N PHE A 209 0.13 25.30 -7.76
CA PHE A 209 -0.04 24.02 -7.09
C PHE A 209 -1.25 23.24 -7.62
N ALA A 210 -2.34 23.90 -8.00
CA ALA A 210 -3.51 23.23 -8.55
C ALA A 210 -3.17 22.52 -9.86
N GLU A 211 -2.55 23.24 -10.82
CA GLU A 211 -2.11 22.67 -12.09
C GLU A 211 -1.18 21.46 -11.90
N ALA A 212 -0.21 21.57 -10.98
CA ALA A 212 0.71 20.47 -10.71
C ALA A 212 0.01 19.23 -10.10
N PHE A 213 -0.88 19.42 -9.11
CA PHE A 213 -1.62 18.30 -8.52
C PHE A 213 -2.61 17.67 -9.50
N GLU A 214 -3.25 18.44 -10.38
CA GLU A 214 -4.13 17.92 -11.42
C GLU A 214 -3.34 17.05 -12.41
N GLN A 215 -2.16 17.50 -12.82
CA GLN A 215 -1.26 16.67 -13.65
C GLN A 215 -0.83 15.39 -12.90
N ALA A 216 -0.54 15.47 -11.61
CA ALA A 216 -0.23 14.28 -10.81
C ALA A 216 -1.40 13.29 -10.79
N VAL A 217 -2.63 13.75 -10.63
CA VAL A 217 -3.84 12.91 -10.65
C VAL A 217 -4.03 12.23 -12.00
N VAL A 218 -3.82 12.97 -13.12
CA VAL A 218 -3.88 12.41 -14.48
C VAL A 218 -2.86 11.28 -14.65
N GLN A 219 -1.62 11.48 -14.19
CA GLN A 219 -0.60 10.45 -14.29
C GLN A 219 -0.90 9.23 -13.40
N HIS A 220 -1.43 9.45 -12.19
CA HIS A 220 -1.87 8.34 -11.33
C HIS A 220 -2.99 7.50 -11.93
N ALA A 221 -3.89 8.08 -12.72
CA ALA A 221 -4.94 7.33 -13.41
C ALA A 221 -4.40 6.30 -14.42
N LEU A 222 -3.15 6.45 -14.84
CA LEU A 222 -2.45 5.51 -15.73
C LEU A 222 -1.70 4.41 -14.96
N THR A 223 -1.79 4.39 -13.63
CA THR A 223 -1.10 3.42 -12.76
C THR A 223 -2.09 2.72 -11.83
N PRO A 224 -1.86 1.45 -11.46
CA PRO A 224 -2.72 0.73 -10.54
C PRO A 224 -2.39 1.00 -9.04
N ASP A 225 -1.43 1.87 -8.71
CA ASP A 225 -1.03 2.19 -7.34
C ASP A 225 -1.97 3.24 -6.73
N SER A 226 -3.13 2.80 -6.23
CA SER A 226 -4.12 3.68 -5.61
C SER A 226 -3.61 4.33 -4.31
N PHE A 227 -2.67 3.69 -3.60
CA PHE A 227 -2.08 4.26 -2.40
C PHE A 227 -1.28 5.54 -2.71
N GLU A 228 -0.43 5.54 -3.74
CA GLU A 228 0.31 6.74 -4.15
C GLU A 228 -0.63 7.84 -4.69
N ALA A 229 -1.70 7.45 -5.40
CA ALA A 229 -2.74 8.39 -5.82
C ALA A 229 -3.44 9.05 -4.62
N ALA A 230 -3.75 8.26 -3.57
CA ALA A 230 -4.34 8.78 -2.34
C ALA A 230 -3.38 9.71 -1.57
N ARG A 231 -2.08 9.39 -1.54
CA ARG A 231 -1.06 10.30 -0.97
C ARG A 231 -1.01 11.65 -1.68
N THR A 232 -1.14 11.64 -3.00
CA THR A 232 -1.22 12.87 -3.81
C THR A 232 -2.48 13.67 -3.50
N ARG A 233 -3.64 13.01 -3.41
CA ARG A 233 -4.90 13.67 -3.03
C ARG A 233 -4.86 14.23 -1.61
N LEU A 234 -4.26 13.52 -0.65
CA LEU A 234 -4.03 14.01 0.70
C LEU A 234 -3.18 15.29 0.72
N ALA A 235 -2.09 15.30 -0.04
CA ALA A 235 -1.21 16.46 -0.16
C ALA A 235 -1.94 17.65 -0.82
N TYR A 236 -2.69 17.40 -1.89
CA TYR A 236 -3.50 18.40 -2.58
C TYR A 236 -4.57 18.99 -1.68
N GLY A 237 -5.35 18.14 -1.01
CA GLY A 237 -6.38 18.57 -0.08
C GLY A 237 -5.82 19.42 1.08
N GLY A 238 -4.65 19.04 1.61
CA GLY A 238 -3.95 19.84 2.62
C GLY A 238 -3.51 21.22 2.10
N ARG A 239 -3.07 21.35 0.85
CA ARG A 239 -2.74 22.64 0.21
C ARG A 239 -4.00 23.48 0.00
N LEU A 240 -5.06 22.90 -0.55
CA LEU A 240 -6.35 23.56 -0.75
C LEU A 240 -6.97 24.08 0.56
N ARG A 241 -6.89 23.29 1.65
CA ARG A 241 -7.34 23.73 2.96
C ARG A 241 -6.59 24.97 3.44
N ARG A 242 -5.27 25.00 3.31
CA ARG A 242 -4.44 26.16 3.67
C ARG A 242 -4.76 27.39 2.78
N ALA A 243 -5.09 27.17 1.51
CA ALA A 243 -5.57 28.20 0.58
C ALA A 243 -7.05 28.58 0.82
N ARG A 244 -7.71 28.03 1.86
CA ARG A 244 -9.11 28.26 2.22
C ARG A 244 -10.15 27.78 1.20
N ASN A 245 -9.75 26.97 0.20
CA ASN A 245 -10.66 26.30 -0.74
C ASN A 245 -11.23 25.03 -0.09
N ARG A 246 -12.17 25.21 0.85
CA ARG A 246 -12.67 24.13 1.69
C ARG A 246 -13.47 23.07 0.93
N VAL A 247 -14.19 23.46 -0.13
CA VAL A 247 -15.04 22.53 -0.89
C VAL A 247 -14.19 21.50 -1.59
N LEU A 248 -13.24 21.96 -2.40
CA LEU A 248 -12.35 21.08 -3.13
C LEU A 248 -11.40 20.33 -2.20
N ALA A 249 -10.94 20.97 -1.10
CA ALA A 249 -10.15 20.30 -0.07
C ALA A 249 -10.86 19.06 0.49
N ARG A 250 -12.14 19.19 0.86
CA ARG A 250 -12.95 18.08 1.38
C ARG A 250 -13.11 16.95 0.36
N GLU A 251 -13.34 17.29 -0.89
CA GLU A 251 -13.43 16.30 -1.98
C GLU A 251 -12.15 15.44 -2.07
N GLN A 252 -10.99 16.10 -2.16
CA GLN A 252 -9.71 15.40 -2.28
C GLN A 252 -9.36 14.59 -1.02
N LEU A 253 -9.64 15.13 0.16
CA LEU A 253 -9.35 14.46 1.43
C LEU A 253 -10.27 13.27 1.69
N ARG A 254 -11.56 13.33 1.32
CA ARG A 254 -12.47 12.18 1.41
C ARG A 254 -12.03 11.05 0.48
N ALA A 255 -11.71 11.38 -0.78
CA ALA A 255 -11.22 10.41 -1.73
C ALA A 255 -9.92 9.73 -1.26
N ALA A 256 -9.01 10.48 -0.62
CA ALA A 256 -7.82 9.92 -0.02
C ALA A 256 -8.13 9.00 1.18
N ALA A 257 -8.99 9.45 2.11
CA ALA A 257 -9.37 8.68 3.29
C ALA A 257 -10.02 7.35 2.93
N GLU A 258 -10.94 7.35 1.95
CA GLU A 258 -11.61 6.14 1.47
C GLU A 258 -10.62 5.09 0.93
N VAL A 259 -9.62 5.51 0.18
CA VAL A 259 -8.58 4.59 -0.32
C VAL A 259 -7.73 4.06 0.82
N PHE A 260 -7.29 4.91 1.74
CA PHE A 260 -6.47 4.47 2.88
C PHE A 260 -7.22 3.51 3.81
N GLU A 261 -8.51 3.75 4.07
CA GLU A 261 -9.37 2.84 4.84
C GLU A 261 -9.50 1.48 4.14
N ARG A 262 -9.76 1.48 2.83
CA ARG A 262 -9.89 0.25 2.03
C ARG A 262 -8.61 -0.59 2.06
N LEU A 263 -7.45 0.05 2.07
CA LEU A 263 -6.14 -0.60 2.10
C LEU A 263 -5.65 -0.94 3.53
N ASP A 264 -6.38 -0.59 4.58
CA ASP A 264 -5.94 -0.67 5.99
C ASP A 264 -4.65 0.13 6.24
N ALA A 265 -4.47 1.25 5.54
CA ALA A 265 -3.34 2.17 5.71
C ALA A 265 -3.62 3.19 6.82
N ARG A 266 -3.73 2.72 8.07
CA ARG A 266 -4.25 3.45 9.23
C ARG A 266 -3.61 4.82 9.47
N PRO A 267 -2.27 4.98 9.51
CA PRO A 267 -1.67 6.28 9.79
C PRO A 267 -2.03 7.34 8.74
N TRP A 268 -2.19 6.91 7.50
CA TRP A 268 -2.57 7.78 6.39
C TRP A 268 -4.06 8.13 6.41
N ALA A 269 -4.92 7.17 6.78
CA ALA A 269 -6.34 7.40 6.99
C ALA A 269 -6.57 8.40 8.13
N ASP A 270 -5.90 8.20 9.27
CA ASP A 270 -6.00 9.10 10.43
C ASP A 270 -5.55 10.52 10.07
N ARG A 271 -4.48 10.65 9.29
CA ARG A 271 -4.01 11.94 8.79
C ARG A 271 -5.02 12.60 7.84
N ALA A 272 -5.63 11.85 6.92
CA ALA A 272 -6.65 12.37 6.03
C ALA A 272 -7.89 12.84 6.80
N HIS A 273 -8.30 12.12 7.82
CA HIS A 273 -9.38 12.52 8.72
C HIS A 273 -9.03 13.76 9.54
N ALA A 274 -7.81 13.88 10.04
CA ALA A 274 -7.36 15.06 10.76
C ALA A 274 -7.40 16.31 9.85
N GLU A 275 -6.96 16.20 8.60
CA GLU A 275 -7.06 17.28 7.61
C GLU A 275 -8.52 17.62 7.26
N LEU A 276 -9.42 16.62 7.15
CA LEU A 276 -10.86 16.82 6.96
C LEU A 276 -11.48 17.58 8.13
N ALA A 277 -11.22 17.16 9.35
CA ALA A 277 -11.70 17.83 10.56
C ALA A 277 -11.23 19.29 10.61
N ALA A 278 -9.99 19.56 10.20
CA ALA A 278 -9.43 20.92 10.11
C ALA A 278 -10.11 21.79 9.03
N THR A 279 -10.90 21.22 8.11
CA THR A 279 -11.77 22.00 7.21
C THR A 279 -13.08 22.46 7.86
N GLY A 280 -13.33 22.08 9.12
CA GLY A 280 -14.62 22.26 9.81
C GLY A 280 -15.64 21.17 9.46
N GLU A 281 -15.20 20.05 8.87
CA GLU A 281 -16.05 18.88 8.67
C GLU A 281 -16.08 18.05 9.94
N THR A 282 -17.26 17.95 10.56
CA THR A 282 -17.49 17.01 11.67
C THR A 282 -17.55 15.58 11.14
N ARG A 283 -16.72 14.70 11.66
CA ARG A 283 -16.79 13.26 11.38
C ARG A 283 -18.19 12.79 11.77
N ARG A 284 -19.05 12.45 10.79
CA ARG A 284 -20.21 11.63 11.08
C ARG A 284 -19.67 10.29 11.55
N LEU A 285 -19.83 9.98 12.83
CA LEU A 285 -19.64 8.62 13.33
C LEU A 285 -20.54 7.75 12.44
N ARG A 286 -19.90 6.87 11.63
CA ARG A 286 -20.65 5.84 10.91
C ARG A 286 -21.37 5.02 11.98
N ASP A 287 -22.69 4.90 11.84
CA ASP A 287 -23.48 4.02 12.69
C ASP A 287 -22.88 2.62 12.62
N PRO A 288 -22.45 2.02 13.74
CA PRO A 288 -21.86 0.68 13.73
C PRO A 288 -22.79 -0.37 13.13
N SER A 289 -24.12 -0.11 13.12
CA SER A 289 -25.13 -0.98 12.52
C SER A 289 -25.24 -0.86 10.99
N SER A 290 -24.53 0.08 10.34
CA SER A 290 -24.58 0.22 8.88
C SER A 290 -23.47 -0.61 8.21
N LEU A 291 -23.83 -1.40 7.17
CA LEU A 291 -22.90 -2.17 6.33
C LEU A 291 -21.82 -1.29 5.67
N GLY A 292 -21.98 0.03 5.63
CA GLY A 292 -21.03 1.00 5.13
C GLY A 292 -19.69 1.06 5.91
N GLY A 293 -19.58 0.31 7.02
CA GLY A 293 -18.32 0.10 7.76
C GLY A 293 -17.47 -1.06 7.24
N LEU A 294 -18.02 -1.93 6.40
CA LEU A 294 -17.31 -3.07 5.83
C LEU A 294 -16.54 -2.66 4.57
N THR A 295 -15.34 -3.21 4.41
CA THR A 295 -14.63 -3.14 3.13
C THR A 295 -15.37 -3.99 2.08
N PRO A 296 -15.18 -3.75 0.77
CA PRO A 296 -15.77 -4.59 -0.27
C PRO A 296 -15.47 -6.07 -0.10
N GLN A 297 -14.27 -6.42 0.35
CA GLN A 297 -13.86 -7.80 0.60
C GLN A 297 -14.55 -8.41 1.83
N GLU A 298 -14.67 -7.64 2.92
CA GLU A 298 -15.42 -8.04 4.11
C GLU A 298 -16.90 -8.24 3.80
N LEU A 299 -17.49 -7.35 2.98
CA LEU A 299 -18.87 -7.49 2.52
C LEU A 299 -19.04 -8.73 1.64
N GLN A 300 -18.13 -8.99 0.70
CA GLN A 300 -18.17 -10.20 -0.13
C GLN A 300 -18.07 -11.47 0.70
N ILE A 301 -17.18 -11.51 1.70
CA ILE A 301 -17.06 -12.63 2.64
C ILE A 301 -18.35 -12.80 3.43
N ALA A 302 -18.91 -11.70 3.95
CA ALA A 302 -20.17 -11.70 4.70
C ALA A 302 -21.32 -12.27 3.86
N VAL A 303 -21.47 -11.81 2.61
CA VAL A 303 -22.51 -12.28 1.67
C VAL A 303 -22.35 -13.77 1.33
N LEU A 304 -21.12 -14.23 1.02
CA LEU A 304 -20.88 -15.63 0.72
C LEU A 304 -21.17 -16.56 1.90
N LEU A 305 -20.77 -16.15 3.09
CA LEU A 305 -20.98 -16.94 4.29
C LEU A 305 -22.48 -16.97 4.69
N THR A 306 -23.19 -15.83 4.67
CA THR A 306 -24.63 -15.79 4.97
C THR A 306 -25.48 -16.45 3.88
N GLY A 307 -24.97 -16.52 2.63
CA GLY A 307 -25.56 -17.31 1.54
C GLY A 307 -25.37 -18.83 1.66
N GLY A 308 -24.85 -19.34 2.80
CA GLY A 308 -24.76 -20.78 3.08
C GLY A 308 -23.41 -21.41 2.77
N LYS A 309 -22.43 -20.68 2.19
CA LYS A 309 -21.10 -21.22 1.90
C LYS A 309 -20.28 -21.44 3.19
N THR A 310 -19.55 -22.52 3.25
CA THR A 310 -18.56 -22.75 4.31
C THR A 310 -17.37 -21.79 4.16
N THR A 311 -16.58 -21.61 5.22
CA THR A 311 -15.34 -20.83 5.19
C THR A 311 -14.39 -21.30 4.08
N ARG A 312 -14.32 -22.61 3.85
CA ARG A 312 -13.48 -23.22 2.80
C ARG A 312 -13.99 -22.89 1.40
N GLU A 313 -15.30 -22.93 1.16
CA GLU A 313 -15.92 -22.57 -0.11
C GLU A 313 -15.84 -21.06 -0.39
N ALA A 314 -16.03 -20.22 0.62
CA ALA A 314 -15.84 -18.78 0.50
C ALA A 314 -14.37 -18.43 0.18
N ALA A 315 -13.42 -19.12 0.82
CA ALA A 315 -12.00 -18.99 0.55
C ALA A 315 -11.66 -19.38 -0.91
N ALA A 316 -12.18 -20.49 -1.39
CA ALA A 316 -12.00 -20.93 -2.77
C ALA A 316 -12.61 -19.95 -3.78
N ALA A 317 -13.83 -19.43 -3.51
CA ALA A 317 -14.51 -18.47 -4.37
C ALA A 317 -13.77 -17.12 -4.48
N LEU A 318 -13.09 -16.71 -3.42
CA LEU A 318 -12.35 -15.44 -3.36
C LEU A 318 -10.84 -15.58 -3.61
N PHE A 319 -10.37 -16.79 -3.89
CA PHE A 319 -8.94 -17.11 -4.02
C PHE A 319 -8.13 -16.74 -2.77
N LEU A 320 -8.69 -17.00 -1.59
CA LEU A 320 -8.09 -16.75 -0.29
C LEU A 320 -7.82 -18.06 0.46
N SER A 321 -6.99 -17.99 1.51
CA SER A 321 -6.91 -19.10 2.47
C SER A 321 -8.12 -19.10 3.41
N PRO A 322 -8.55 -20.27 3.94
CA PRO A 322 -9.60 -20.33 4.97
C PRO A 322 -9.28 -19.45 6.19
N LYS A 323 -8.00 -19.41 6.60
CA LYS A 323 -7.51 -18.59 7.71
C LYS A 323 -7.67 -17.08 7.43
N THR A 324 -7.47 -16.66 6.19
CA THR A 324 -7.69 -15.27 5.76
C THR A 324 -9.18 -14.91 5.82
N VAL A 325 -10.06 -15.81 5.42
CA VAL A 325 -11.52 -15.61 5.54
C VAL A 325 -11.95 -15.50 7.00
N GLU A 326 -11.43 -16.34 7.89
CA GLU A 326 -11.70 -16.27 9.35
C GLU A 326 -11.19 -14.94 9.95
N TYR A 327 -10.03 -14.49 9.53
CA TYR A 327 -9.49 -13.18 9.92
C TYR A 327 -10.42 -12.04 9.54
N HIS A 328 -10.88 -11.98 8.29
CA HIS A 328 -11.84 -10.97 7.83
C HIS A 328 -13.19 -11.09 8.53
N LEU A 329 -13.69 -12.29 8.75
CA LEU A 329 -14.95 -12.51 9.45
C LEU A 329 -14.90 -11.98 10.89
N ARG A 330 -13.78 -12.16 11.59
CA ARG A 330 -13.58 -11.57 12.91
C ARG A 330 -13.66 -10.05 12.88
N HIS A 331 -13.05 -9.41 11.86
CA HIS A 331 -13.14 -7.95 11.69
C HIS A 331 -14.55 -7.49 11.33
N VAL A 332 -15.28 -8.26 10.51
CA VAL A 332 -16.70 -8.01 10.22
C VAL A 332 -17.51 -7.97 11.52
N TYR A 333 -17.35 -8.99 12.35
CA TYR A 333 -18.03 -9.06 13.63
C TYR A 333 -17.70 -7.89 14.55
N GLN A 334 -16.42 -7.56 14.65
CA GLN A 334 -15.95 -6.43 15.46
C GLN A 334 -16.48 -5.08 14.94
N LYS A 335 -16.50 -4.87 13.62
CA LYS A 335 -16.96 -3.62 12.99
C LYS A 335 -18.48 -3.42 13.11
N LEU A 336 -19.24 -4.50 13.08
CA LEU A 336 -20.70 -4.48 13.16
C LEU A 336 -21.22 -4.66 14.59
N GLY A 337 -20.35 -4.94 15.57
CA GLY A 337 -20.73 -5.16 16.97
C GLY A 337 -21.56 -6.43 17.17
N ILE A 338 -21.36 -7.45 16.33
CA ILE A 338 -22.08 -8.72 16.35
C ILE A 338 -21.16 -9.88 16.73
N HIS A 339 -21.74 -11.01 17.13
CA HIS A 339 -20.96 -12.14 17.65
C HIS A 339 -21.25 -13.47 16.94
N SER A 340 -22.20 -13.50 16.01
CA SER A 340 -22.61 -14.71 15.32
C SER A 340 -22.89 -14.50 13.84
N ARG A 341 -22.88 -15.62 13.10
CA ARG A 341 -23.23 -15.63 11.68
C ARG A 341 -24.72 -15.35 11.45
N ASP A 342 -25.56 -15.76 12.39
CA ASP A 342 -26.99 -15.54 12.32
C ASP A 342 -27.33 -14.05 12.50
N GLU A 343 -26.66 -13.36 13.43
CA GLU A 343 -26.76 -11.92 13.59
C GLU A 343 -26.29 -11.17 12.32
N LEU A 344 -25.21 -11.65 11.69
CA LEU A 344 -24.74 -11.10 10.42
C LEU A 344 -25.78 -11.27 9.31
N ALA A 345 -26.43 -12.44 9.23
CA ALA A 345 -27.46 -12.72 8.24
C ALA A 345 -28.69 -11.81 8.41
N LEU A 346 -29.13 -11.62 9.66
CA LEU A 346 -30.25 -10.72 9.98
C LEU A 346 -29.92 -9.27 9.59
N LEU A 347 -28.70 -8.82 9.86
CA LEU A 347 -28.27 -7.45 9.58
C LEU A 347 -28.15 -7.19 8.07
N LEU A 348 -27.64 -8.14 7.28
CA LEU A 348 -27.59 -8.07 5.82
C LEU A 348 -29.00 -8.06 5.21
N ALA A 349 -29.89 -8.92 5.70
CA ALA A 349 -31.30 -8.97 5.26
C ALA A 349 -32.04 -7.65 5.54
N ALA A 350 -31.83 -7.05 6.71
CA ALA A 350 -32.44 -5.76 7.08
C ALA A 350 -31.99 -4.60 6.18
N GLN A 351 -30.83 -4.72 5.52
CA GLN A 351 -30.29 -3.70 4.62
C GLN A 351 -30.50 -4.03 3.13
N GLY A 352 -31.34 -5.03 2.81
CA GLY A 352 -31.71 -5.37 1.42
C GLY A 352 -30.60 -6.01 0.60
N VAL A 353 -29.54 -6.51 1.24
CA VAL A 353 -28.51 -7.29 0.55
C VAL A 353 -29.03 -8.70 0.38
N PRO A 354 -29.25 -9.18 -0.88
CA PRO A 354 -29.79 -10.51 -1.11
C PRO A 354 -28.84 -11.56 -0.53
N ALA A 355 -29.36 -12.48 0.30
CA ALA A 355 -28.66 -13.70 0.63
C ALA A 355 -28.42 -14.44 -0.68
N GLY A 356 -27.14 -14.70 -1.02
CA GLY A 356 -26.80 -15.45 -2.24
C GLY A 356 -27.62 -16.76 -2.31
N ASP A 357 -28.04 -17.12 -3.52
CA ASP A 357 -28.86 -18.30 -3.80
C ASP A 357 -28.42 -19.51 -2.98
N ARG A 358 -29.31 -20.00 -2.13
CA ARG A 358 -29.14 -21.32 -1.53
C ARG A 358 -29.26 -22.34 -2.68
N PRO A 359 -28.28 -23.21 -2.92
CA PRO A 359 -28.52 -24.32 -3.82
C PRO A 359 -29.71 -25.12 -3.27
N GLY A 360 -30.74 -25.27 -4.08
CA GLY A 360 -31.97 -25.97 -3.76
C GLY A 360 -31.68 -27.38 -3.23
N THR A 361 -32.48 -27.73 -2.24
CA THR A 361 -32.68 -29.10 -1.73
C THR A 361 -33.02 -30.08 -2.82
#